data_482f25059e02f93b736da52fb64c56f2
#
_entry.id   482f25059e02f93b736da52fb64c56f2
#
_cell.length_a   1.000
_cell.length_b   1.000
_cell.length_c   1.000
_cell.angle_alpha   90.00
_cell.angle_beta   90.00
_cell.angle_gamma   90.00
#
_symmetry.space_group_name_H-M   'P 1'
#
loop_
_entity.id
_entity.type
_entity.pdbx_description
1 polymer ?
#
loop_
_entity_poly.entity_id
_entity_poly.type
_entity_poly.pdbx_seq_one_letter_code
_entity_poly.pdbx_strand_id
1 'polypeptide(L)'
;VFGIQGAGDSPKIPDIDELPFPEREKLWGIDDQQKKEVDVSYIVSIRGCPYKCTYCASPFHWKRNKTEFRSPGSVLNEMKYLHDNYWTDNRIDYSASANMDSKENLIIKDNAIVYFVDDVFTVRRPRVKEILRGMLDSGLKMPWKCEARTDNLDEEICDLMKQAGCESVKLGFESGSNRILEQVKKGETKEQMLAGAK
;
A
#
# COMPACT_ATOMS: atom_id res chain seq x y z
N VAL A 1 9.80 33.66 -11.93
CA VAL A 1 10.54 33.27 -10.72
C VAL A 1 9.58 33.46 -9.55
N PHE A 2 8.94 32.40 -9.07
CA PHE A 2 8.12 32.46 -7.87
C PHE A 2 9.04 32.32 -6.67
N GLY A 3 9.27 33.41 -5.96
CA GLY A 3 9.99 33.41 -4.70
C GLY A 3 9.15 32.70 -3.63
N ILE A 4 9.66 31.59 -3.10
CA ILE A 4 9.15 30.96 -1.90
C ILE A 4 9.55 31.90 -0.75
N GLN A 5 8.63 32.76 -0.31
CA GLN A 5 8.81 33.53 0.91
C GLN A 5 8.68 32.59 2.12
N GLY A 6 9.77 32.60 2.91
CA GLY A 6 9.82 32.23 4.31
C GLY A 6 9.16 30.91 4.70
N ALA A 7 9.96 29.93 5.11
CA ALA A 7 9.50 28.81 5.93
C ALA A 7 9.00 29.35 7.29
N GLY A 8 7.77 29.86 7.31
CA GLY A 8 7.01 29.96 8.54
C GLY A 8 6.87 28.55 9.10
N ASP A 9 6.73 28.41 10.39
CA ASP A 9 6.48 27.13 11.05
C ASP A 9 5.40 26.39 10.27
N SER A 10 5.77 25.23 9.70
CA SER A 10 4.79 24.39 9.01
C SER A 10 3.64 24.15 9.98
N PRO A 11 2.38 24.37 9.60
CA PRO A 11 1.26 24.11 10.48
C PRO A 11 1.41 22.71 11.04
N LYS A 12 1.14 22.54 12.33
CA LYS A 12 1.11 21.20 12.93
C LYS A 12 0.19 20.35 12.07
N ILE A 13 0.74 19.31 11.44
CA ILE A 13 -0.07 18.34 10.73
C ILE A 13 -0.94 17.70 11.80
N PRO A 14 -2.28 17.75 11.68
CA PRO A 14 -3.18 17.09 12.61
C PRO A 14 -2.84 15.60 12.67
N ASP A 15 -3.32 14.90 13.69
CA ASP A 15 -3.22 13.45 13.76
C ASP A 15 -3.71 12.88 12.42
N ILE A 16 -2.95 11.95 11.86
CA ILE A 16 -3.28 11.36 10.56
C ILE A 16 -4.66 10.68 10.58
N ASP A 17 -5.17 10.29 11.73
CA ASP A 17 -6.51 9.74 11.91
C ASP A 17 -7.61 10.82 11.90
N GLU A 18 -7.28 12.08 12.17
CA GLU A 18 -8.24 13.20 12.13
C GLU A 18 -8.48 13.72 10.69
N LEU A 19 -7.66 13.27 9.73
CA LEU A 19 -7.82 13.69 8.34
C LEU A 19 -9.06 13.02 7.73
N PRO A 20 -9.89 13.79 7.00
CA PRO A 20 -11.01 13.22 6.26
C PRO A 20 -10.53 12.29 5.16
N PHE A 21 -11.36 11.34 4.77
CA PHE A 21 -11.09 10.53 3.59
C PHE A 21 -11.04 11.41 2.34
N PRO A 22 -10.19 11.07 1.36
CA PRO A 22 -10.15 11.80 0.09
C PRO A 22 -11.53 11.80 -0.59
N GLU A 23 -11.97 12.97 -1.04
CA GLU A 23 -13.16 13.10 -1.89
C GLU A 23 -12.81 12.64 -3.32
N ARG A 24 -12.79 11.34 -3.53
CA ARG A 24 -12.32 10.70 -4.76
C ARG A 24 -13.13 11.12 -5.98
N GLU A 25 -14.42 11.29 -5.81
CA GLU A 25 -15.32 11.75 -6.87
C GLU A 25 -14.86 13.10 -7.43
N LYS A 26 -14.52 14.03 -6.56
CA LYS A 26 -14.01 15.34 -6.98
C LYS A 26 -12.63 15.27 -7.61
N LEU A 27 -11.76 14.40 -7.08
CA LEU A 27 -10.42 14.22 -7.61
C LEU A 27 -10.42 13.63 -9.02
N TRP A 28 -11.34 12.69 -9.29
CA TRP A 28 -11.43 12.01 -10.59
C TRP A 28 -12.44 12.62 -11.53
N GLY A 29 -13.26 13.58 -11.06
CA GLY A 29 -14.31 14.20 -11.86
C GLY A 29 -15.39 13.20 -12.27
N ILE A 30 -15.66 12.20 -11.44
CA ILE A 30 -16.63 11.13 -11.68
C ILE A 30 -17.94 11.41 -10.96
N ASP A 31 -19.03 10.96 -11.56
CA ASP A 31 -20.36 10.94 -10.95
C ASP A 31 -20.67 9.62 -10.22
N ASP A 32 -21.86 9.55 -9.61
CA ASP A 32 -22.27 8.37 -8.85
C ASP A 32 -22.40 7.09 -9.69
N GLN A 33 -22.68 7.21 -10.99
CA GLN A 33 -22.76 6.05 -11.88
C GLN A 33 -21.37 5.52 -12.22
N GLN A 34 -20.41 6.41 -12.42
CA GLN A 34 -19.02 6.09 -12.74
C GLN A 34 -18.22 5.53 -11.56
N LYS A 35 -18.68 5.71 -10.30
CA LYS A 35 -18.03 5.16 -9.11
C LYS A 35 -17.75 3.67 -9.22
N LYS A 36 -18.67 2.92 -9.81
CA LYS A 36 -18.58 1.46 -9.95
C LYS A 36 -17.62 1.02 -11.08
N GLU A 37 -17.16 1.96 -11.89
CA GLU A 37 -16.20 1.74 -12.99
C GLU A 37 -14.76 2.02 -12.58
N VAL A 38 -14.54 2.52 -11.36
CA VAL A 38 -13.18 2.82 -10.84
C VAL A 38 -12.36 1.55 -10.67
N ASP A 39 -11.24 1.48 -11.36
CA ASP A 39 -10.37 0.30 -11.33
C ASP A 39 -9.54 0.19 -10.06
N VAL A 40 -8.97 1.28 -9.57
CA VAL A 40 -8.08 1.29 -8.41
C VAL A 40 -8.35 2.48 -7.51
N SER A 41 -8.52 2.22 -6.21
CA SER A 41 -8.55 3.22 -5.15
C SER A 41 -7.28 3.19 -4.32
N TYR A 42 -6.74 4.36 -4.01
CA TYR A 42 -5.52 4.48 -3.21
C TYR A 42 -5.83 4.75 -1.74
N ILE A 43 -5.13 4.04 -0.85
CA ILE A 43 -5.15 4.28 0.60
C ILE A 43 -3.72 4.55 1.06
N VAL A 44 -3.54 5.61 1.84
CA VAL A 44 -2.33 5.86 2.62
C VAL A 44 -2.64 5.48 4.07
N SER A 45 -2.06 4.40 4.56
CA SER A 45 -2.23 3.96 5.95
C SER A 45 -1.04 4.32 6.83
N ILE A 46 0.10 4.64 6.20
CA ILE A 46 1.35 5.02 6.86
C ILE A 46 1.96 6.20 6.11
N ARG A 47 2.44 7.19 6.82
CA ARG A 47 3.30 8.25 6.26
C ARG A 47 4.71 8.06 6.74
N GLY A 48 5.64 7.91 5.80
CA GLY A 48 7.06 7.72 6.07
C GLY A 48 7.45 6.26 6.24
N CYS A 49 8.77 6.07 6.24
CA CYS A 49 9.41 4.77 6.33
C CYS A 49 10.55 4.84 7.36
N PRO A 50 10.67 3.89 8.31
CA PRO A 50 11.71 3.92 9.34
C PRO A 50 13.09 3.51 8.83
N TYR A 51 13.16 2.98 7.61
CA TYR A 51 14.41 2.50 7.02
C TYR A 51 15.24 3.63 6.42
N LYS A 52 16.55 3.38 6.22
CA LYS A 52 17.52 4.41 5.82
C LYS A 52 18.21 4.09 4.51
N CYS A 53 17.50 3.44 3.59
CA CYS A 53 18.04 3.09 2.28
C CYS A 53 18.52 4.34 1.55
N THR A 54 19.78 4.36 1.09
CA THR A 54 20.44 5.57 0.57
C THR A 54 19.91 6.03 -0.78
N TYR A 55 19.25 5.15 -1.52
CA TYR A 55 18.63 5.44 -2.82
C TYR A 55 17.18 5.92 -2.70
N CYS A 56 16.56 5.82 -1.53
CA CYS A 56 15.14 6.06 -1.33
C CYS A 56 14.84 7.53 -1.03
N ALA A 57 13.80 8.07 -1.67
CA ALA A 57 13.36 9.44 -1.45
C ALA A 57 12.49 9.61 -0.19
N SER A 58 11.91 8.53 0.36
CA SER A 58 11.00 8.59 1.50
C SER A 58 11.55 9.36 2.72
N PRO A 59 12.82 9.17 3.16
CA PRO A 59 13.39 9.94 4.26
C PRO A 59 13.42 11.47 4.03
N PHE A 60 13.46 11.90 2.76
CA PHE A 60 13.46 13.32 2.41
C PHE A 60 12.05 13.90 2.42
N HIS A 61 11.07 13.17 1.89
CA HIS A 61 9.68 13.60 1.85
C HIS A 61 9.07 13.72 3.25
N TRP A 62 9.38 12.78 4.15
CA TRP A 62 8.78 12.69 5.47
C TRP A 62 9.66 13.26 6.60
N LYS A 63 10.49 14.26 6.31
CA LYS A 63 11.34 14.95 7.31
C LYS A 63 12.13 14.00 8.22
N ARG A 64 12.96 13.15 7.59
CA ARG A 64 13.95 12.30 8.27
C ARG A 64 13.39 11.38 9.36
N ASN A 65 12.80 10.27 8.96
CA ASN A 65 12.45 9.13 9.81
C ASN A 65 11.24 9.32 10.73
N LYS A 66 10.41 10.33 10.54
CA LYS A 66 9.13 10.37 11.21
C LYS A 66 8.20 9.40 10.47
N THR A 67 7.77 8.35 11.14
CA THR A 67 6.77 7.41 10.63
C THR A 67 5.49 7.60 11.43
N GLU A 68 4.42 7.94 10.76
CA GLU A 68 3.10 8.14 11.34
C GLU A 68 2.17 7.04 10.85
N PHE A 69 1.39 6.48 11.76
CA PHE A 69 0.52 5.35 11.47
C PHE A 69 -0.93 5.74 11.72
N ARG A 70 -1.79 5.52 10.76
CA ARG A 70 -3.23 5.53 11.02
C ARG A 70 -3.58 4.35 11.92
N SER A 71 -4.56 4.52 12.77
CA SER A 71 -5.09 3.42 13.58
C SER A 71 -5.71 2.33 12.67
N PRO A 72 -5.73 1.07 13.11
CA PRO A 72 -6.44 0.01 12.40
C PRO A 72 -7.89 0.37 12.12
N GLY A 73 -8.59 0.95 13.10
CA GLY A 73 -9.98 1.39 12.95
C GLY A 73 -10.17 2.43 11.85
N SER A 74 -9.28 3.44 11.76
CA SER A 74 -9.33 4.44 10.69
C SER A 74 -9.15 3.81 9.30
N VAL A 75 -8.21 2.87 9.17
CA VAL A 75 -7.98 2.14 7.90
C VAL A 75 -9.19 1.29 7.51
N LEU A 76 -9.74 0.54 8.47
CA LEU A 76 -10.93 -0.30 8.25
C LEU A 76 -12.15 0.53 7.85
N ASN A 77 -12.35 1.69 8.46
CA ASN A 77 -13.43 2.61 8.10
C ASN A 77 -13.30 3.10 6.65
N GLU A 78 -12.09 3.42 6.19
CA GLU A 78 -11.88 3.80 4.78
C GLU A 78 -12.07 2.62 3.84
N MET A 79 -11.59 1.43 4.20
CA MET A 79 -11.84 0.20 3.44
C MET A 79 -13.33 -0.06 3.29
N LYS A 80 -14.08 0.07 4.40
CA LYS A 80 -15.55 -0.07 4.38
C LYS A 80 -16.20 0.99 3.49
N TYR A 81 -15.77 2.23 3.57
CA TYR A 81 -16.27 3.30 2.69
C TYR A 81 -16.06 2.96 1.22
N LEU A 82 -14.87 2.44 0.86
CA LEU A 82 -14.58 2.00 -0.51
C LEU A 82 -15.44 0.81 -0.93
N HIS A 83 -15.61 -0.15 -0.05
CA HIS A 83 -16.48 -1.31 -0.28
C HIS A 83 -17.91 -0.85 -0.59
N ASP A 84 -18.50 -0.03 0.27
CA ASP A 84 -19.91 0.36 0.16
C ASP A 84 -20.19 1.24 -1.07
N ASN A 85 -19.21 2.05 -1.50
CA ASN A 85 -19.40 3.03 -2.58
C ASN A 85 -18.84 2.61 -3.94
N TYR A 86 -17.76 1.83 -3.97
CA TYR A 86 -17.01 1.54 -5.21
C TYR A 86 -16.97 0.06 -5.57
N TRP A 87 -17.21 -0.83 -4.60
CA TRP A 87 -17.17 -2.27 -4.87
C TRP A 87 -18.47 -2.80 -5.47
N THR A 88 -18.32 -3.72 -6.45
CA THR A 88 -19.42 -4.56 -6.96
C THR A 88 -18.92 -5.99 -7.15
N ASP A 89 -19.70 -6.97 -6.70
CA ASP A 89 -19.37 -8.40 -6.88
C ASP A 89 -19.37 -8.85 -8.36
N ASN A 90 -19.93 -8.02 -9.25
CA ASN A 90 -20.03 -8.29 -10.69
C ASN A 90 -18.82 -7.75 -11.49
N ARG A 91 -17.72 -7.41 -10.85
CA ARG A 91 -16.52 -7.02 -11.60
C ARG A 91 -16.05 -8.18 -12.48
N ILE A 92 -15.79 -7.85 -13.74
CA ILE A 92 -15.30 -8.80 -14.75
C ILE A 92 -13.99 -9.39 -14.25
N ASP A 93 -13.95 -10.70 -14.12
CA ASP A 93 -12.70 -11.43 -13.88
C ASP A 93 -11.81 -11.32 -15.12
N TYR A 94 -10.89 -10.39 -15.07
CA TYR A 94 -9.90 -10.19 -16.14
C TYR A 94 -8.82 -11.28 -16.17
N SER A 95 -8.77 -12.18 -15.18
CA SER A 95 -7.81 -13.29 -15.16
C SER A 95 -8.04 -14.28 -16.29
N ALA A 96 -9.29 -14.41 -16.76
CA ALA A 96 -9.67 -15.31 -17.83
C ALA A 96 -9.31 -14.81 -19.26
N SER A 97 -8.96 -13.53 -19.42
CA SER A 97 -8.70 -12.93 -20.74
C SER A 97 -7.22 -12.75 -21.08
N ALA A 98 -6.31 -13.23 -20.24
CA ALA A 98 -4.88 -13.21 -20.53
C ALA A 98 -4.52 -14.33 -21.54
N ASN A 99 -4.88 -14.13 -22.82
CA ASN A 99 -4.25 -14.85 -23.92
C ASN A 99 -2.77 -14.41 -23.95
N MET A 100 -1.88 -15.31 -23.55
CA MET A 100 -0.44 -15.09 -23.38
C MET A 100 0.36 -14.82 -24.65
N ASP A 101 -0.28 -14.68 -25.82
CA ASP A 101 0.40 -14.61 -27.12
C ASP A 101 0.64 -13.20 -27.68
N SER A 102 0.22 -12.14 -27.01
CA SER A 102 0.53 -10.79 -27.49
C SER A 102 1.54 -10.09 -26.57
N LYS A 103 2.72 -9.79 -27.11
CA LYS A 103 3.80 -9.01 -26.47
C LYS A 103 3.38 -7.61 -26.01
N GLU A 104 2.16 -7.19 -26.32
CA GLU A 104 1.60 -5.88 -25.95
C GLU A 104 0.81 -5.86 -24.64
N ASN A 105 0.56 -7.02 -24.02
CA ASN A 105 -0.27 -7.14 -22.83
C ASN A 105 0.49 -7.59 -21.58
N LEU A 106 1.72 -7.13 -21.39
CA LEU A 106 2.42 -7.27 -20.11
C LEU A 106 1.95 -6.22 -19.05
N ILE A 107 0.77 -5.67 -19.24
CA ILE A 107 0.03 -5.05 -18.14
C ILE A 107 -0.62 -6.24 -17.45
N ILE A 108 0.01 -6.73 -16.38
CA ILE A 108 -0.67 -7.55 -15.38
C ILE A 108 -1.85 -6.69 -14.95
N LYS A 109 -3.04 -7.01 -15.47
CA LYS A 109 -4.28 -6.36 -15.03
C LYS A 109 -4.51 -6.85 -13.61
N ASP A 110 -3.96 -6.10 -12.71
CA ASP A 110 -4.07 -6.26 -11.29
C ASP A 110 -5.55 -6.00 -10.94
N ASN A 111 -6.29 -7.04 -10.60
CA ASN A 111 -7.71 -6.91 -10.21
C ASN A 111 -7.90 -6.18 -8.87
N ALA A 112 -6.81 -5.68 -8.30
CA ALA A 112 -6.86 -5.00 -7.03
C ALA A 112 -7.61 -3.67 -7.14
N ILE A 113 -8.69 -3.57 -6.38
CA ILE A 113 -9.45 -2.31 -6.20
C ILE A 113 -8.73 -1.34 -5.30
N VAL A 114 -8.03 -1.84 -4.28
CA VAL A 114 -7.36 -1.01 -3.29
C VAL A 114 -5.86 -1.21 -3.39
N TYR A 115 -5.14 -0.10 -3.50
CA TYR A 115 -3.71 -0.09 -3.38
C TYR A 115 -3.28 0.71 -2.14
N PHE A 116 -2.70 0.02 -1.18
CA PHE A 116 -2.00 0.67 -0.07
C PHE A 116 -0.69 1.23 -0.59
N VAL A 117 -0.66 2.54 -0.84
CA VAL A 117 0.51 3.27 -1.38
C VAL A 117 1.50 3.65 -0.28
N ASP A 118 1.55 2.87 0.77
CA ASP A 118 2.50 3.02 1.86
C ASP A 118 3.90 2.65 1.37
N ASP A 119 4.94 3.36 1.80
CA ASP A 119 6.33 2.99 1.51
C ASP A 119 6.66 1.55 1.95
N VAL A 120 6.07 1.08 3.06
CA VAL A 120 6.11 -0.31 3.54
C VAL A 120 4.88 -0.58 4.42
N PHE A 121 3.85 -1.20 3.87
CA PHE A 121 2.62 -1.52 4.60
C PHE A 121 2.86 -2.38 5.84
N THR A 122 3.80 -3.32 5.75
CA THR A 122 4.04 -4.38 6.74
C THR A 122 4.99 -4.01 7.87
N VAL A 123 5.44 -2.76 7.95
CA VAL A 123 6.51 -2.33 8.89
C VAL A 123 6.17 -2.56 10.37
N ARG A 124 4.91 -2.60 10.74
CA ARG A 124 4.46 -2.75 12.12
C ARG A 124 3.54 -3.97 12.25
N ARG A 125 4.15 -5.16 12.37
CA ARG A 125 3.45 -6.46 12.36
C ARG A 125 2.19 -6.54 13.23
N PRO A 126 2.17 -6.11 14.52
CA PRO A 126 0.96 -6.17 15.33
C PRO A 126 -0.20 -5.35 14.72
N ARG A 127 0.09 -4.14 14.23
CA ARG A 127 -0.90 -3.28 13.58
C ARG A 127 -1.44 -3.92 12.29
N VAL A 128 -0.54 -4.49 11.48
CA VAL A 128 -0.93 -5.19 10.24
C VAL A 128 -1.86 -6.34 10.54
N LYS A 129 -1.52 -7.19 11.51
CA LYS A 129 -2.38 -8.30 11.93
C LYS A 129 -3.75 -7.83 12.43
N GLU A 130 -3.81 -6.70 13.14
CA GLU A 130 -5.07 -6.11 13.60
C GLU A 130 -5.92 -5.61 12.43
N ILE A 131 -5.33 -4.94 11.43
CA ILE A 131 -6.03 -4.52 10.21
C ILE A 131 -6.57 -5.75 9.45
N LEU A 132 -5.72 -6.75 9.22
CA LEU A 132 -6.10 -7.93 8.45
C LEU A 132 -7.22 -8.73 9.13
N ARG A 133 -7.12 -8.92 10.44
CA ARG A 133 -8.21 -9.56 11.22
C ARG A 133 -9.49 -8.73 11.17
N GLY A 134 -9.39 -7.41 11.30
CA GLY A 134 -10.53 -6.52 11.18
C GLY A 134 -11.20 -6.58 9.80
N MET A 135 -10.44 -6.73 8.71
CA MET A 135 -11.00 -6.98 7.38
C MET A 135 -11.79 -8.29 7.34
N LEU A 136 -11.22 -9.37 7.88
CA LEU A 136 -11.86 -10.69 7.93
C LEU A 136 -13.15 -10.66 8.76
N ASP A 137 -13.09 -10.09 9.97
CA ASP A 137 -14.22 -10.00 10.90
C ASP A 137 -15.36 -9.15 10.33
N SER A 138 -15.02 -8.13 9.54
CA SER A 138 -16.01 -7.25 8.89
C SER A 138 -16.54 -7.80 7.55
N GLY A 139 -16.02 -8.92 7.07
CA GLY A 139 -16.39 -9.49 5.77
C GLY A 139 -15.96 -8.64 4.57
N LEU A 140 -14.98 -7.75 4.74
CA LEU A 140 -14.45 -6.90 3.67
C LEU A 140 -13.57 -7.73 2.73
N LYS A 141 -14.17 -8.26 1.67
CA LYS A 141 -13.50 -9.11 0.67
C LYS A 141 -13.21 -8.36 -0.62
N MET A 142 -12.55 -7.21 -0.54
CA MET A 142 -12.09 -6.51 -1.74
C MET A 142 -10.68 -6.96 -2.10
N PRO A 143 -10.36 -7.15 -3.37
CA PRO A 143 -8.98 -7.34 -3.82
C PRO A 143 -8.13 -6.11 -3.50
N TRP A 144 -6.97 -6.32 -2.90
CA TRP A 144 -6.06 -5.24 -2.58
C TRP A 144 -4.60 -5.65 -2.79
N LYS A 145 -3.73 -4.64 -2.87
CA LYS A 145 -2.29 -4.81 -3.01
C LYS A 145 -1.52 -3.82 -2.15
N CYS A 146 -0.26 -4.15 -1.88
CA CYS A 146 0.62 -3.27 -1.11
C CYS A 146 2.09 -3.43 -1.50
N GLU A 147 2.93 -2.56 -0.96
CA GLU A 147 4.38 -2.72 -0.96
C GLU A 147 4.85 -3.20 0.41
N ALA A 148 5.80 -4.12 0.42
CA ALA A 148 6.34 -4.72 1.63
C ALA A 148 7.85 -4.97 1.53
N ARG A 149 8.46 -5.22 2.68
CA ARG A 149 9.81 -5.76 2.79
C ARG A 149 9.71 -7.21 3.22
N THR A 150 10.63 -8.03 2.73
CA THR A 150 10.63 -9.46 3.04
C THR A 150 10.86 -9.74 4.52
N ASP A 151 11.69 -8.93 5.21
CA ASP A 151 11.97 -9.06 6.64
C ASP A 151 10.79 -8.69 7.56
N ASN A 152 9.74 -8.11 7.01
CA ASN A 152 8.50 -7.78 7.73
C ASN A 152 7.38 -8.82 7.53
N LEU A 153 7.60 -9.79 6.67
CA LEU A 153 6.66 -10.87 6.42
C LEU A 153 6.99 -12.07 7.31
N ASP A 154 5.98 -12.77 7.73
CA ASP A 154 6.02 -14.10 8.32
C ASP A 154 4.83 -14.91 7.79
N GLU A 155 4.83 -16.22 8.02
CA GLU A 155 3.79 -17.13 7.53
C GLU A 155 2.39 -16.70 7.97
N GLU A 156 2.23 -16.28 9.24
CA GLU A 156 0.94 -15.81 9.76
C GLU A 156 0.45 -14.54 9.02
N ILE A 157 1.34 -13.59 8.77
CA ILE A 157 0.98 -12.38 8.02
C ILE A 157 0.60 -12.73 6.58
N CYS A 158 1.37 -13.58 5.91
CA CYS A 158 1.08 -14.00 4.54
C CYS A 158 -0.27 -14.72 4.44
N ASP A 159 -0.57 -15.61 5.37
CA ASP A 159 -1.85 -16.31 5.44
C ASP A 159 -3.02 -15.35 5.69
N LEU A 160 -2.87 -14.43 6.64
CA LEU A 160 -3.89 -13.39 6.90
C LEU A 160 -4.09 -12.48 5.69
N MET A 161 -3.01 -12.05 5.02
CA MET A 161 -3.10 -11.23 3.82
C MET A 161 -3.87 -11.94 2.71
N LYS A 162 -3.56 -13.22 2.46
CA LYS A 162 -4.26 -14.05 1.47
C LYS A 162 -5.75 -14.18 1.82
N GLN A 163 -6.07 -14.51 3.06
CA GLN A 163 -7.45 -14.64 3.51
C GLN A 163 -8.23 -13.32 3.41
N ALA A 164 -7.56 -12.18 3.69
CA ALA A 164 -8.14 -10.84 3.60
C ALA A 164 -8.23 -10.29 2.16
N GLY A 165 -7.89 -11.07 1.13
CA GLY A 165 -8.04 -10.68 -0.28
C GLY A 165 -6.85 -9.95 -0.87
N CYS A 166 -5.64 -10.12 -0.33
CA CYS A 166 -4.43 -9.60 -0.95
C CYS A 166 -4.11 -10.37 -2.23
N GLU A 167 -4.12 -9.67 -3.36
CA GLU A 167 -3.83 -10.24 -4.67
C GLU A 167 -2.36 -10.09 -5.08
N SER A 168 -1.70 -9.07 -4.57
CA SER A 168 -0.32 -8.77 -4.97
C SER A 168 0.46 -8.06 -3.87
N VAL A 169 1.70 -8.47 -3.68
CA VAL A 169 2.66 -7.81 -2.80
C VAL A 169 3.90 -7.47 -3.60
N LYS A 170 4.22 -6.19 -3.67
CA LYS A 170 5.45 -5.73 -4.32
C LYS A 170 6.59 -5.71 -3.32
N LEU A 171 7.63 -6.48 -3.60
CA LEU A 171 8.81 -6.63 -2.75
C LEU A 171 10.03 -5.94 -3.36
N GLY A 172 10.69 -5.12 -2.56
CA GLY A 172 11.95 -4.48 -2.96
C GLY A 172 13.15 -5.39 -2.69
N PHE A 173 13.72 -6.01 -3.71
CA PHE A 173 14.94 -6.82 -3.59
C PHE A 173 16.22 -6.03 -3.83
N GLU A 174 16.16 -4.99 -4.65
CA GLU A 174 17.23 -4.06 -5.01
C GLU A 174 18.51 -4.71 -5.59
N SER A 175 19.06 -5.75 -4.93
CA SER A 175 20.27 -6.43 -5.38
C SER A 175 20.36 -7.88 -4.87
N GLY A 176 20.93 -8.76 -5.68
CA GLY A 176 21.33 -10.11 -5.27
C GLY A 176 22.71 -10.17 -4.58
N SER A 177 23.36 -9.04 -4.28
CA SER A 177 24.67 -8.95 -3.64
C SER A 177 24.59 -8.33 -2.26
N ASN A 178 24.98 -9.10 -1.23
CA ASN A 178 25.02 -8.60 0.16
C ASN A 178 25.92 -7.36 0.29
N ARG A 179 27.03 -7.28 -0.43
CA ARG A 179 27.90 -6.10 -0.46
C ARG A 179 27.16 -4.84 -0.94
N ILE A 180 26.35 -4.96 -1.97
CA ILE A 180 25.55 -3.82 -2.47
C ILE A 180 24.45 -3.48 -1.49
N LEU A 181 23.73 -4.47 -0.95
CA LEU A 181 22.68 -4.27 0.04
C LEU A 181 23.17 -3.51 1.28
N GLU A 182 24.38 -3.85 1.74
CA GLU A 182 25.04 -3.15 2.84
C GLU A 182 25.40 -1.69 2.47
N GLN A 183 26.00 -1.47 1.29
CA GLN A 183 26.36 -0.13 0.80
C GLN A 183 25.15 0.79 0.67
N VAL A 184 24.02 0.27 0.21
CA VAL A 184 22.76 1.04 0.09
C VAL A 184 21.95 1.07 1.38
N LYS A 185 22.45 0.49 2.46
CA LYS A 185 21.80 0.42 3.78
C LYS A 185 20.39 -0.17 3.71
N LYS A 186 20.22 -1.23 2.91
CA LYS A 186 18.93 -1.91 2.78
C LYS A 186 18.49 -2.56 4.11
N GLY A 187 19.46 -3.06 4.90
CA GLY A 187 19.20 -3.70 6.20
C GLY A 187 18.64 -5.12 6.09
N GLU A 188 18.68 -5.73 4.91
CA GLU A 188 18.35 -7.13 4.63
C GLU A 188 19.50 -7.78 3.90
N THR A 189 19.70 -9.09 4.12
CA THR A 189 20.61 -9.90 3.30
C THR A 189 19.84 -10.60 2.18
N LYS A 190 20.57 -11.02 1.14
CA LYS A 190 20.01 -11.82 0.04
C LYS A 190 19.29 -13.08 0.57
N GLU A 191 19.87 -13.74 1.56
CA GLU A 191 19.35 -14.97 2.15
C GLU A 191 18.00 -14.71 2.86
N GLN A 192 17.90 -13.60 3.63
CA GLN A 192 16.67 -13.17 4.27
C GLN A 192 15.59 -12.85 3.22
N MET A 193 15.95 -12.11 2.17
CA MET A 193 15.02 -11.78 1.10
C MET A 193 14.50 -13.01 0.36
N LEU A 194 15.36 -13.99 0.09
CA LEU A 194 14.97 -15.26 -0.54
C LEU A 194 14.08 -16.12 0.39
N ALA A 195 14.32 -16.08 1.70
CA ALA A 195 13.48 -16.77 2.67
C ALA A 195 12.08 -16.15 2.79
N GLY A 196 12.00 -14.81 2.81
CA GLY A 196 10.72 -14.10 2.91
C GLY A 196 9.91 -14.04 1.61
N ALA A 197 10.47 -14.51 0.49
CA ALA A 197 9.79 -14.58 -0.81
C ALA A 197 9.21 -15.97 -1.14
N LYS A 198 9.43 -16.97 -0.28
CA LYS A 198 8.90 -18.34 -0.40
C LYS A 198 7.57 -18.48 0.30
#